data_568345b2e0a81c994f1fd6c5169fd6af
#
_entry.id   568345b2e0a81c994f1fd6c5169fd6af
#
_cell.length_a   1.000
_cell.length_b   1.000
_cell.length_c   1.000
_cell.angle_alpha   90.00
_cell.angle_beta   90.00
_cell.angle_gamma   90.00
#
_symmetry.space_group_name_H-M   'P 1'
#
loop_
_entity.id
_entity.type
_entity.pdbx_description
1 polymer ?
#
loop_
_entity_poly.entity_id
_entity_poly.type
_entity_poly.pdbx_seq_one_letter_code
_entity_poly.pdbx_strand_id
1 'polypeptide(L)'
;MRCPYCGKMNVYVHARHSSEIKDFPFLPKHRQSLVFHYHGYKCRECGHHFMDPIPAKVPNARITIRAAEWIKGLLSRNMPVSAVAEITGFHWETVKKIHLGIMDEFLRKRKEELQRSGYKPTYLAVDEFAIHKGHSYASCVMDLETGEILWVGKGRGMEDFRKFFEEYDMDLLSPSRFRQT
;
A
#
# COMPACT_ATOMS: atom_id res chain seq x y z
N MET A 1 30.78 -15.70 -0.79
CA MET A 1 29.35 -15.40 -0.47
C MET A 1 28.83 -16.42 0.53
N ARG A 2 27.99 -16.02 1.50
CA ARG A 2 27.37 -16.92 2.46
C ARG A 2 25.91 -17.18 2.12
N CYS A 3 25.44 -18.39 2.32
CA CYS A 3 24.03 -18.73 2.17
C CYS A 3 23.20 -17.96 3.22
N PRO A 4 22.15 -17.20 2.83
CA PRO A 4 21.31 -16.46 3.78
C PRO A 4 20.45 -17.35 4.67
N TYR A 5 20.28 -18.63 4.31
CA TYR A 5 19.45 -19.58 5.06
C TYR A 5 20.21 -20.39 6.12
N CYS A 6 21.42 -20.84 5.81
CA CYS A 6 22.19 -21.70 6.73
C CYS A 6 23.55 -21.11 7.15
N GLY A 7 23.94 -19.94 6.62
CA GLY A 7 25.21 -19.27 6.93
C GLY A 7 26.48 -19.91 6.35
N LYS A 8 26.39 -21.07 5.71
CA LYS A 8 27.53 -21.78 5.16
C LYS A 8 28.05 -21.14 3.88
N MET A 9 29.34 -21.34 3.56
CA MET A 9 30.00 -20.73 2.41
C MET A 9 29.98 -21.62 1.14
N ASN A 10 29.42 -22.82 1.20
CA ASN A 10 29.40 -23.78 0.09
C ASN A 10 28.26 -23.44 -0.90
N VAL A 11 28.42 -22.33 -1.61
CA VAL A 11 27.45 -21.75 -2.53
C VAL A 11 28.07 -21.67 -3.93
N TYR A 12 27.31 -22.01 -4.96
CA TYR A 12 27.74 -21.89 -6.34
C TYR A 12 26.72 -21.16 -7.22
N VAL A 13 27.20 -20.57 -8.30
CA VAL A 13 26.33 -19.92 -9.30
C VAL A 13 25.56 -21.01 -10.04
N HIS A 14 24.24 -20.99 -9.91
CA HIS A 14 23.33 -21.93 -10.54
C HIS A 14 22.78 -21.40 -11.87
N ALA A 15 22.53 -20.07 -11.94
CA ALA A 15 21.98 -19.42 -13.12
C ALA A 15 22.46 -17.97 -13.23
N ARG A 16 22.43 -17.45 -14.46
CA ARG A 16 22.64 -16.02 -14.75
C ARG A 16 21.34 -15.45 -15.28
N HIS A 17 20.98 -14.28 -14.78
CA HIS A 17 19.75 -13.59 -15.12
C HIS A 17 20.02 -12.17 -15.58
N SER A 18 19.10 -11.62 -16.36
CA SER A 18 19.01 -10.19 -16.62
C SER A 18 17.60 -9.71 -16.37
N SER A 19 17.46 -8.50 -15.89
CA SER A 19 16.15 -7.87 -15.67
C SER A 19 16.22 -6.41 -16.09
N GLU A 20 15.27 -6.02 -16.92
CA GLU A 20 15.06 -4.63 -17.28
C GLU A 20 14.12 -3.99 -16.25
N ILE A 21 14.56 -2.87 -15.67
CA ILE A 21 13.86 -2.14 -14.62
C ILE A 21 13.66 -0.72 -15.10
N LYS A 22 12.42 -0.27 -15.16
CA LYS A 22 12.05 1.10 -15.56
C LYS A 22 12.56 2.10 -14.56
N ASP A 23 13.15 3.18 -15.06
CA ASP A 23 13.74 4.22 -14.26
C ASP A 23 13.10 5.58 -14.50
N PHE A 24 13.50 6.55 -13.69
CA PHE A 24 13.17 7.95 -13.83
C PHE A 24 13.66 8.48 -15.20
N PRO A 25 12.81 9.12 -16.02
CA PRO A 25 13.22 9.67 -17.30
C PRO A 25 14.08 10.94 -17.10
N PHE A 26 15.24 11.02 -17.73
CA PHE A 26 16.07 12.23 -17.75
C PHE A 26 15.53 13.30 -18.71
N LEU A 27 14.81 12.87 -19.75
CA LEU A 27 14.22 13.76 -20.73
C LEU A 27 12.70 13.53 -20.81
N PRO A 28 11.90 14.57 -20.97
CA PRO A 28 10.46 14.44 -21.17
C PRO A 28 10.15 13.49 -22.33
N LYS A 29 9.17 12.60 -22.16
CA LYS A 29 8.72 11.62 -23.16
C LYS A 29 9.71 10.50 -23.50
N HIS A 30 10.91 10.46 -22.90
CA HIS A 30 11.84 9.37 -23.10
C HIS A 30 11.76 8.36 -21.95
N ARG A 31 11.36 7.14 -22.28
CA ARG A 31 11.38 6.04 -21.32
C ARG A 31 12.84 5.61 -21.09
N GLN A 32 13.21 5.45 -19.84
CA GLN A 32 14.50 4.92 -19.45
C GLN A 32 14.32 3.61 -18.69
N SER A 33 15.26 2.71 -18.91
CA SER A 33 15.36 1.47 -18.16
C SER A 33 16.82 1.15 -17.88
N LEU A 34 17.03 0.48 -16.76
CA LEU A 34 18.31 -0.07 -16.35
C LEU A 34 18.27 -1.57 -16.54
N VAL A 35 19.28 -2.12 -17.21
CA VAL A 35 19.44 -3.57 -17.33
C VAL A 35 20.40 -4.03 -16.25
N PHE A 36 19.93 -4.87 -15.35
CA PHE A 36 20.70 -5.48 -14.28
C PHE A 36 21.04 -6.93 -14.65
N HIS A 37 22.31 -7.27 -14.60
CA HIS A 37 22.78 -8.65 -14.66
C HIS A 37 23.04 -9.14 -13.25
N TYR A 38 22.48 -10.28 -12.89
CA TYR A 38 22.58 -10.85 -11.54
C TYR A 38 22.63 -12.38 -11.59
N HIS A 39 23.07 -12.97 -10.49
CA HIS A 39 23.24 -14.41 -10.40
C HIS A 39 22.20 -15.04 -9.50
N GLY A 40 21.75 -16.22 -9.91
CA GLY A 40 21.05 -17.17 -9.06
C GLY A 40 22.05 -18.15 -8.45
N TYR A 41 21.94 -18.39 -7.17
CA TYR A 41 22.83 -19.26 -6.40
C TYR A 41 22.09 -20.44 -5.83
N LYS A 42 22.81 -21.54 -5.62
CA LYS A 42 22.34 -22.70 -4.88
C LYS A 42 23.34 -23.06 -3.80
N CYS A 43 22.84 -23.30 -2.59
CA CYS A 43 23.65 -23.80 -1.50
C CYS A 43 23.73 -25.34 -1.57
N ARG A 44 24.94 -25.91 -1.49
CA ARG A 44 25.13 -27.36 -1.49
C ARG A 44 24.80 -28.00 -0.15
N GLU A 45 24.80 -27.23 0.94
CA GLU A 45 24.53 -27.73 2.30
C GLU A 45 23.03 -27.85 2.58
N CYS A 46 22.25 -26.80 2.33
CA CYS A 46 20.81 -26.76 2.64
C CYS A 46 19.90 -26.84 1.40
N GLY A 47 20.47 -26.86 0.19
CA GLY A 47 19.70 -26.95 -1.06
C GLY A 47 18.94 -25.71 -1.48
N HIS A 48 18.85 -24.66 -0.65
CA HIS A 48 18.10 -23.45 -0.95
C HIS A 48 18.68 -22.66 -2.12
N HIS A 49 17.77 -22.05 -2.88
CA HIS A 49 18.09 -21.13 -3.96
C HIS A 49 17.88 -19.68 -3.50
N PHE A 50 18.74 -18.78 -3.94
CA PHE A 50 18.62 -17.35 -3.71
C PHE A 50 19.32 -16.58 -4.84
N MET A 51 19.06 -15.27 -4.92
CA MET A 51 19.57 -14.41 -6.00
C MET A 51 20.33 -13.23 -5.42
N ASP A 52 21.18 -12.61 -6.25
CA ASP A 52 21.74 -11.30 -5.92
C ASP A 52 20.59 -10.29 -5.69
N PRO A 53 20.66 -9.50 -4.63
CA PRO A 53 19.73 -8.40 -4.45
C PRO A 53 19.98 -7.32 -5.52
N ILE A 54 18.91 -6.72 -6.03
CA ILE A 54 18.99 -5.53 -6.86
C ILE A 54 18.60 -4.32 -5.99
N PRO A 55 19.57 -3.61 -5.39
CA PRO A 55 19.30 -2.61 -4.35
C PRO A 55 18.54 -1.39 -4.87
N ALA A 56 18.64 -1.08 -6.16
CA ALA A 56 17.95 0.03 -6.79
C ALA A 56 16.47 -0.25 -7.13
N LYS A 57 16.01 -1.49 -6.93
CA LYS A 57 14.68 -1.95 -7.36
C LYS A 57 13.69 -1.96 -6.21
N VAL A 58 12.46 -1.51 -6.47
CA VAL A 58 11.34 -1.73 -5.55
C VAL A 58 11.04 -3.23 -5.46
N PRO A 59 10.88 -3.82 -4.26
CA PRO A 59 10.52 -5.22 -4.10
C PRO A 59 9.25 -5.57 -4.91
N ASN A 60 9.28 -6.72 -5.60
CA ASN A 60 8.18 -7.24 -6.41
C ASN A 60 7.66 -6.32 -7.54
N ALA A 61 8.44 -5.31 -7.93
CA ALA A 61 8.11 -4.40 -9.03
C ALA A 61 9.27 -4.27 -10.02
N ARG A 62 8.98 -3.84 -11.26
CA ARG A 62 10.00 -3.54 -12.29
C ARG A 62 10.23 -2.04 -12.42
N ILE A 63 10.44 -1.37 -11.30
CA ILE A 63 10.67 0.06 -11.20
C ILE A 63 11.79 0.32 -10.19
N THR A 64 12.59 1.35 -10.44
CA THR A 64 13.62 1.77 -9.48
C THR A 64 12.98 2.51 -8.29
N ILE A 65 13.68 2.48 -7.15
CA ILE A 65 13.26 3.20 -5.94
C ILE A 65 13.12 4.69 -6.24
N ARG A 66 14.09 5.31 -6.95
CA ARG A 66 14.05 6.74 -7.26
C ARG A 66 12.88 7.13 -8.17
N ALA A 67 12.52 6.27 -9.13
CA ALA A 67 11.35 6.50 -9.98
C ALA A 67 10.04 6.38 -9.18
N ALA A 68 9.96 5.43 -8.25
CA ALA A 68 8.83 5.31 -7.35
C ALA A 68 8.69 6.54 -6.42
N GLU A 69 9.80 7.04 -5.86
CA GLU A 69 9.79 8.25 -5.04
C GLU A 69 9.39 9.51 -5.83
N TRP A 70 9.80 9.61 -7.08
CA TRP A 70 9.34 10.69 -7.96
C TRP A 70 7.83 10.63 -8.19
N ILE A 71 7.28 9.45 -8.50
CA ILE A 71 5.84 9.23 -8.65
C ILE A 71 5.11 9.61 -7.36
N LYS A 72 5.60 9.18 -6.19
CA LYS A 72 5.06 9.55 -4.88
C LYS A 72 5.02 11.08 -4.69
N GLY A 73 6.11 11.76 -5.06
CA GLY A 73 6.20 13.21 -4.99
C GLY A 73 5.16 13.95 -5.85
N LEU A 74 4.78 13.41 -7.00
CA LEU A 74 3.72 13.96 -7.85
C LEU A 74 2.32 13.67 -7.24
N LEU A 75 2.09 12.46 -6.78
CA LEU A 75 0.83 12.05 -6.15
C LEU A 75 0.55 12.83 -4.86
N SER A 76 1.57 13.13 -4.05
CA SER A 76 1.43 13.93 -2.82
C SER A 76 1.05 15.39 -3.07
N ARG A 77 1.12 15.86 -4.32
CA ARG A 77 0.62 17.16 -4.76
C ARG A 77 -0.81 17.10 -5.29
N ASN A 78 -1.56 16.09 -4.93
CA ASN A 78 -2.94 15.84 -5.36
C ASN A 78 -3.11 15.70 -6.88
N MET A 79 -2.06 15.29 -7.59
CA MET A 79 -2.19 14.98 -9.02
C MET A 79 -2.93 13.68 -9.22
N PRO A 80 -3.91 13.62 -10.14
CA PRO A 80 -4.63 12.39 -10.43
C PRO A 80 -3.71 11.33 -11.04
N VAL A 81 -3.98 10.07 -10.74
CA VAL A 81 -3.18 8.90 -11.20
C VAL A 81 -2.98 8.92 -12.72
N SER A 82 -4.01 9.31 -13.49
CA SER A 82 -3.94 9.40 -14.95
C SER A 82 -2.92 10.45 -15.42
N ALA A 83 -2.93 11.64 -14.83
CA ALA A 83 -2.00 12.72 -15.16
C ALA A 83 -0.55 12.33 -14.80
N VAL A 84 -0.35 11.69 -13.62
CA VAL A 84 0.96 11.20 -13.22
C VAL A 84 1.45 10.11 -14.19
N ALA A 85 0.60 9.19 -14.62
CA ALA A 85 0.95 8.16 -15.59
C ALA A 85 1.36 8.78 -16.95
N GLU A 86 0.65 9.81 -17.41
CA GLU A 86 0.96 10.53 -18.64
C GLU A 86 2.31 11.26 -18.55
N ILE A 87 2.53 12.03 -17.48
CA ILE A 87 3.77 12.80 -17.26
C ILE A 87 4.99 11.88 -17.13
N THR A 88 4.83 10.80 -16.38
CA THR A 88 5.95 9.89 -16.05
C THR A 88 6.20 8.83 -17.11
N GLY A 89 5.22 8.56 -17.98
CA GLY A 89 5.28 7.48 -18.96
C GLY A 89 5.19 6.07 -18.37
N PHE A 90 4.90 5.95 -17.07
CA PHE A 90 4.64 4.65 -16.44
C PHE A 90 3.22 4.19 -16.71
N HIS A 91 3.03 2.87 -16.71
CA HIS A 91 1.70 2.29 -16.86
C HIS A 91 0.80 2.71 -15.68
N TRP A 92 -0.45 3.05 -15.98
CA TRP A 92 -1.43 3.52 -15.01
C TRP A 92 -1.56 2.62 -13.77
N GLU A 93 -1.55 1.29 -13.97
CA GLU A 93 -1.60 0.33 -12.86
C GLU A 93 -0.39 0.43 -11.93
N THR A 94 0.80 0.74 -12.47
CA THR A 94 2.01 0.92 -11.66
C THR A 94 1.87 2.15 -10.76
N VAL A 95 1.39 3.27 -11.35
CA VAL A 95 1.15 4.51 -10.60
C VAL A 95 0.05 4.32 -9.56
N LYS A 96 -1.06 3.65 -9.93
CA LYS A 96 -2.15 3.30 -9.00
C LYS A 96 -1.66 2.45 -7.84
N LYS A 97 -0.83 1.44 -8.10
CA LYS A 97 -0.26 0.59 -7.04
C LYS A 97 0.58 1.39 -6.04
N ILE A 98 1.38 2.34 -6.53
CA ILE A 98 2.16 3.24 -5.67
C ILE A 98 1.22 4.14 -4.86
N HIS A 99 0.17 4.69 -5.49
CA HIS A 99 -0.83 5.52 -4.82
C HIS A 99 -1.54 4.77 -3.69
N LEU A 100 -2.02 3.55 -3.96
CA LEU A 100 -2.63 2.70 -2.93
C LEU A 100 -1.67 2.44 -1.77
N GLY A 101 -0.39 2.15 -2.06
CA GLY A 101 0.62 1.95 -1.01
C GLY A 101 0.85 3.20 -0.13
N ILE A 102 0.76 4.41 -0.72
CA ILE A 102 0.82 5.67 0.05
C ILE A 102 -0.40 5.79 0.97
N MET A 103 -1.59 5.51 0.43
CA MET A 103 -2.84 5.57 1.19
C MET A 103 -2.85 4.56 2.33
N ASP A 104 -2.46 3.31 2.07
CA ASP A 104 -2.39 2.26 3.09
C ASP A 104 -1.42 2.64 4.22
N GLU A 105 -0.26 3.19 3.87
CA GLU A 105 0.73 3.64 4.86
C GLU A 105 0.20 4.82 5.69
N PHE A 106 -0.47 5.78 5.06
CA PHE A 106 -1.09 6.91 5.75
C PHE A 106 -2.18 6.45 6.71
N LEU A 107 -3.11 5.61 6.25
CA LEU A 107 -4.21 5.09 7.07
C LEU A 107 -3.69 4.26 8.25
N ARG A 108 -2.68 3.43 8.02
CA ARG A 108 -2.05 2.64 9.10
C ARG A 108 -1.43 3.55 10.18
N LYS A 109 -0.66 4.56 9.78
CA LYS A 109 -0.05 5.52 10.71
C LYS A 109 -1.12 6.29 11.50
N ARG A 110 -2.16 6.73 10.81
CA ARG A 110 -3.26 7.47 11.45
C ARG A 110 -4.01 6.62 12.44
N LYS A 111 -4.32 5.37 12.09
CA LYS A 111 -4.93 4.41 12.99
C LYS A 111 -4.08 4.15 14.25
N GLU A 112 -2.77 3.92 14.08
CA GLU A 112 -1.84 3.74 15.19
C GLU A 112 -1.78 4.98 16.10
N GLU A 113 -1.86 6.18 15.54
CA GLU A 113 -1.89 7.45 16.27
C GLU A 113 -3.17 7.59 17.10
N LEU A 114 -4.33 7.33 16.50
CA LEU A 114 -5.63 7.37 17.18
C LEU A 114 -5.68 6.36 18.34
N GLN A 115 -5.22 5.14 18.11
CA GLN A 115 -5.14 4.11 19.15
C GLN A 115 -4.20 4.51 20.30
N ARG A 116 -3.02 5.05 19.96
CA ARG A 116 -2.02 5.49 20.96
C ARG A 116 -2.50 6.66 21.81
N SER A 117 -3.24 7.59 21.21
CA SER A 117 -3.82 8.74 21.92
C SER A 117 -5.01 8.38 22.78
N GLY A 118 -5.56 7.15 22.66
CA GLY A 118 -6.80 6.75 23.32
C GLY A 118 -8.01 7.56 22.82
N TYR A 119 -7.95 8.07 21.59
CA TYR A 119 -8.99 8.90 21.00
C TYR A 119 -10.32 8.15 20.96
N LYS A 120 -11.36 8.81 21.50
CA LYS A 120 -12.75 8.32 21.43
C LYS A 120 -13.63 9.44 20.87
N PRO A 121 -14.25 9.24 19.70
CA PRO A 121 -15.14 10.26 19.11
C PRO A 121 -16.37 10.46 19.97
N THR A 122 -16.83 11.71 20.05
CA THR A 122 -18.02 12.09 20.83
C THR A 122 -19.31 11.90 20.02
N TYR A 123 -19.27 12.32 18.76
CA TYR A 123 -20.42 12.25 17.84
C TYR A 123 -20.02 11.50 16.57
N LEU A 124 -20.80 10.47 16.26
CA LEU A 124 -20.59 9.65 15.08
C LEU A 124 -21.69 9.90 14.06
N ALA A 125 -21.29 10.04 12.80
CA ALA A 125 -22.17 9.86 11.65
C ALA A 125 -21.88 8.53 10.99
N VAL A 126 -22.94 7.89 10.53
CA VAL A 126 -22.87 6.62 9.79
C VAL A 126 -23.57 6.82 8.47
N ASP A 127 -22.90 6.43 7.38
CA ASP A 127 -23.43 6.50 6.02
C ASP A 127 -23.16 5.19 5.28
N GLU A 128 -24.01 4.90 4.30
CA GLU A 128 -23.90 3.71 3.44
C GLU A 128 -23.80 4.14 1.99
N PHE A 129 -22.83 3.55 1.27
CA PHE A 129 -22.66 3.82 -0.13
C PHE A 129 -22.49 2.54 -0.98
N ALA A 130 -22.95 2.59 -2.23
CA ALA A 130 -22.80 1.48 -3.16
C ALA A 130 -21.35 1.42 -3.70
N ILE A 131 -20.68 0.28 -3.53
CA ILE A 131 -19.33 0.04 -4.09
C ILE A 131 -19.41 -0.26 -5.58
N HIS A 132 -20.44 -1.04 -5.99
CA HIS A 132 -20.66 -1.44 -7.38
C HIS A 132 -22.15 -1.47 -7.72
N LYS A 133 -22.46 -1.42 -9.02
CA LYS A 133 -23.82 -1.71 -9.51
C LYS A 133 -24.18 -3.14 -9.08
N GLY A 134 -25.28 -3.30 -8.33
CA GLY A 134 -25.81 -4.58 -7.85
C GLY A 134 -25.41 -4.92 -6.43
N HIS A 135 -26.16 -4.40 -5.44
CA HIS A 135 -26.22 -4.83 -4.04
C HIS A 135 -24.90 -4.99 -3.25
N SER A 136 -23.79 -4.43 -3.71
CA SER A 136 -22.55 -4.36 -2.95
C SER A 136 -22.42 -3.00 -2.27
N TYR A 137 -22.60 -2.97 -0.95
CA TYR A 137 -22.55 -1.77 -0.13
C TYR A 137 -21.32 -1.76 0.77
N ALA A 138 -20.89 -0.57 1.13
CA ALA A 138 -19.98 -0.33 2.24
C ALA A 138 -20.64 0.70 3.17
N SER A 139 -20.31 0.56 4.44
CA SER A 139 -20.67 1.54 5.46
C SER A 139 -19.44 2.29 5.90
N CYS A 140 -19.56 3.57 6.15
CA CYS A 140 -18.52 4.37 6.76
C CYS A 140 -18.98 4.96 8.09
N VAL A 141 -18.03 5.11 8.99
CA VAL A 141 -18.23 5.80 10.26
C VAL A 141 -17.31 7.01 10.27
N MET A 142 -17.89 8.17 10.50
CA MET A 142 -17.20 9.47 10.53
C MET A 142 -17.40 10.14 11.88
N ASP A 143 -16.36 10.77 12.36
CA ASP A 143 -16.44 11.68 13.48
C ASP A 143 -17.00 13.03 13.00
N LEU A 144 -18.12 13.46 13.58
CA LEU A 144 -18.78 14.72 13.22
C LEU A 144 -18.05 15.97 13.71
N GLU A 145 -17.20 15.88 14.71
CA GLU A 145 -16.44 17.03 15.22
C GLU A 145 -15.24 17.33 14.32
N THR A 146 -14.56 16.31 13.83
CA THR A 146 -13.37 16.46 13.01
C THR A 146 -13.63 16.31 11.51
N GLY A 147 -14.75 15.68 11.12
CA GLY A 147 -15.05 15.29 9.75
C GLY A 147 -14.20 14.10 9.26
N GLU A 148 -13.44 13.45 10.14
CA GLU A 148 -12.55 12.35 9.79
C GLU A 148 -13.33 11.04 9.65
N ILE A 149 -13.06 10.29 8.57
CA ILE A 149 -13.57 8.93 8.39
C ILE A 149 -12.73 8.00 9.26
N LEU A 150 -13.33 7.45 10.29
CA LEU A 150 -12.68 6.57 11.24
C LEU A 150 -12.64 5.12 10.76
N TRP A 151 -13.67 4.69 10.04
CA TRP A 151 -13.80 3.31 9.61
C TRP A 151 -14.62 3.17 8.33
N VAL A 152 -14.24 2.20 7.50
CA VAL A 152 -15.01 1.78 6.33
C VAL A 152 -15.06 0.26 6.32
N GLY A 153 -16.25 -0.31 6.29
CA GLY A 153 -16.48 -1.74 6.24
C GLY A 153 -17.36 -2.16 5.08
N LYS A 154 -17.19 -3.38 4.61
CA LYS A 154 -18.06 -3.96 3.60
C LYS A 154 -19.35 -4.45 4.25
N GLY A 155 -20.49 -4.11 3.65
CA GLY A 155 -21.83 -4.46 4.13
C GLY A 155 -22.62 -3.24 4.57
N ARG A 156 -23.85 -3.47 5.03
CA ARG A 156 -24.79 -2.44 5.53
C ARG A 156 -25.59 -2.90 6.74
N GLY A 157 -25.23 -4.05 7.30
CA GLY A 157 -25.94 -4.63 8.43
C GLY A 157 -25.39 -4.19 9.78
N MET A 158 -26.20 -4.30 10.83
CA MET A 158 -25.77 -4.02 12.20
C MET A 158 -24.53 -4.84 12.62
N GLU A 159 -24.42 -6.07 12.14
CA GLU A 159 -23.26 -6.93 12.38
C GLU A 159 -21.97 -6.37 11.74
N ASP A 160 -22.09 -5.68 10.60
CA ASP A 160 -20.94 -5.07 9.95
C ASP A 160 -20.42 -3.87 10.76
N PHE A 161 -21.33 -3.09 11.37
CA PHE A 161 -20.96 -1.99 12.27
C PHE A 161 -20.37 -2.46 13.61
N ARG A 162 -20.71 -3.63 14.09
CA ARG A 162 -20.15 -4.15 15.35
C ARG A 162 -18.64 -4.16 15.35
N LYS A 163 -18.01 -4.48 14.22
CA LYS A 163 -16.55 -4.49 14.05
C LYS A 163 -15.89 -3.14 14.35
N PHE A 164 -16.57 -2.03 14.02
CA PHE A 164 -16.08 -0.70 14.37
C PHE A 164 -16.04 -0.50 15.89
N PHE A 165 -17.11 -0.86 16.60
CA PHE A 165 -17.19 -0.68 18.05
C PHE A 165 -16.21 -1.56 18.80
N GLU A 166 -16.00 -2.79 18.35
CA GLU A 166 -14.97 -3.69 18.90
C GLU A 166 -13.57 -3.11 18.70
N GLU A 167 -13.31 -2.54 17.54
CA GLU A 167 -12.00 -1.96 17.21
C GLU A 167 -11.66 -0.71 18.02
N TYR A 168 -12.66 0.09 18.36
CA TYR A 168 -12.50 1.33 19.16
C TYR A 168 -12.80 1.15 20.64
N ASP A 169 -13.03 -0.09 21.11
CA ASP A 169 -13.41 -0.40 22.49
C ASP A 169 -14.56 0.51 22.98
N MET A 170 -15.60 0.62 22.16
CA MET A 170 -16.78 1.45 22.39
C MET A 170 -18.01 0.59 22.61
N ASP A 171 -18.85 0.96 23.61
CA ASP A 171 -20.10 0.27 23.87
C ASP A 171 -21.19 0.74 22.90
N LEU A 172 -21.81 -0.21 22.20
CA LEU A 172 -22.95 0.00 21.30
C LEU A 172 -24.20 0.56 22.00
N LEU A 173 -24.30 0.34 23.32
CA LEU A 173 -25.49 0.60 24.09
C LEU A 173 -25.57 2.01 24.72
N SER A 174 -24.64 2.91 24.43
CA SER A 174 -24.67 4.29 24.89
C SER A 174 -25.53 5.17 23.95
N PRO A 175 -26.82 5.44 24.28
CA PRO A 175 -27.80 6.04 23.34
C PRO A 175 -27.53 7.50 22.97
N SER A 176 -26.57 8.17 23.62
CA SER A 176 -26.37 9.63 23.50
C SER A 176 -25.50 10.08 22.32
N ARG A 177 -25.03 9.16 21.46
CA ARG A 177 -23.96 9.46 20.48
C ARG A 177 -24.31 9.31 19.01
N PHE A 178 -25.59 8.93 18.70
CA PHE A 178 -25.95 8.74 17.28
C PHE A 178 -26.88 9.87 16.80
N ARG A 179 -26.47 10.56 15.74
CA ARG A 179 -27.36 11.28 14.82
C ARG A 179 -27.35 10.55 13.48
N GLN A 180 -28.53 10.13 13.04
CA GLN A 180 -28.73 9.78 11.62
C GLN A 180 -28.94 11.08 10.86
N THR A 181 -28.20 11.26 9.79
CA THR A 181 -28.39 12.32 8.79
C THR A 181 -29.35 11.85 7.73
#